data_8637a65582b3276010e3035dd36e77df
#
_entry.id   8637a65582b3276010e3035dd36e77df
#
_cell.length_a   1.000
_cell.length_b   1.000
_cell.length_c   1.000
_cell.angle_alpha   90.00
_cell.angle_beta   90.00
_cell.angle_gamma   90.00
#
_symmetry.space_group_name_H-M   'P 1'
#
loop_
_entity.id
_entity.type
_entity.pdbx_description
1 polymer ?
#
loop_
_entity_poly.entity_id
_entity_poly.type
_entity_poly.pdbx_seq_one_letter_code
_entity_poly.pdbx_strand_id
1 'polypeptide(L)'
;MRIVCLLALAALVACAHATIPGTNVPDNPQNRAVLEVLAEYKQAMEARDPNALLALAAPDYFDRGSNRPNEPRDLEGLRRTLPKDFSGVRALKLDIDIRNLTIQGDRAQVDFFAVMRYAVAVPNGEKWFTESDDQRMKFERIGSDWKISSGM
;
A
#
# COMPACT_ATOMS: atom_id res chain seq x y z
N MET A 1 69.54 -3.89 -1.48
CA MET A 1 68.43 -4.08 -0.55
C MET A 1 67.24 -3.33 -1.10
N ARG A 2 66.33 -4.03 -1.81
CA ARG A 2 65.16 -3.45 -2.48
C ARG A 2 63.95 -3.76 -1.60
N ILE A 3 63.35 -2.72 -0.99
CA ILE A 3 62.12 -2.81 -0.21
C ILE A 3 60.94 -2.71 -1.19
N VAL A 4 60.23 -3.83 -1.37
CA VAL A 4 58.98 -3.87 -2.10
C VAL A 4 57.83 -3.55 -1.13
N CYS A 5 57.29 -2.32 -1.21
CA CYS A 5 56.06 -1.96 -0.53
C CYS A 5 54.86 -2.58 -1.29
N LEU A 6 54.29 -3.65 -0.76
CA LEU A 6 53.00 -4.18 -1.17
C LEU A 6 51.89 -3.26 -0.60
N LEU A 7 51.30 -2.42 -1.41
CA LEU A 7 50.03 -1.73 -1.12
C LEU A 7 48.89 -2.75 -1.25
N ALA A 8 48.38 -3.21 -0.10
CA ALA A 8 47.14 -3.96 -0.06
C ALA A 8 45.96 -2.98 -0.25
N LEU A 9 45.40 -2.96 -1.45
CA LEU A 9 44.16 -2.24 -1.79
C LEU A 9 43.00 -3.02 -1.18
N ALA A 10 42.51 -2.62 0.00
CA ALA A 10 41.30 -3.15 0.59
C ALA A 10 40.11 -2.61 -0.22
N ALA A 11 39.57 -3.43 -1.11
CA ALA A 11 38.30 -3.15 -1.77
C ALA A 11 37.18 -3.20 -0.75
N LEU A 12 36.69 -2.04 -0.32
CA LEU A 12 35.46 -1.88 0.43
C LEU A 12 34.31 -2.22 -0.53
N VAL A 13 33.84 -3.47 -0.51
CA VAL A 13 32.58 -3.87 -1.13
C VAL A 13 31.48 -3.23 -0.33
N ALA A 14 31.04 -2.04 -0.73
CA ALA A 14 29.80 -1.45 -0.24
C ALA A 14 28.66 -2.36 -0.72
N CYS A 15 28.07 -3.15 0.19
CA CYS A 15 26.83 -3.86 -0.07
C CYS A 15 25.72 -2.82 -0.26
N ALA A 16 25.55 -2.33 -1.47
CA ALA A 16 24.35 -1.59 -1.84
C ALA A 16 23.19 -2.58 -1.77
N HIS A 17 22.36 -2.47 -0.75
CA HIS A 17 21.14 -3.25 -0.66
C HIS A 17 20.24 -2.81 -1.82
N ALA A 18 19.88 -3.75 -2.71
CA ALA A 18 18.93 -3.48 -3.76
C ALA A 18 17.59 -3.03 -3.14
N THR A 19 16.97 -2.04 -3.75
CA THR A 19 15.62 -1.59 -3.36
C THR A 19 14.59 -2.10 -4.38
N ILE A 20 13.35 -2.26 -3.92
CA ILE A 20 12.23 -2.59 -4.81
C ILE A 20 12.05 -1.42 -5.79
N PRO A 21 11.98 -1.69 -7.11
CA PRO A 21 11.90 -0.64 -8.13
C PRO A 21 10.80 0.38 -7.85
N GLY A 22 11.16 1.67 -7.96
CA GLY A 22 10.24 2.78 -7.68
C GLY A 22 10.00 3.08 -6.20
N THR A 23 10.79 2.47 -5.30
CA THR A 23 10.67 2.70 -3.84
C THR A 23 12.04 2.84 -3.18
N ASN A 24 12.05 3.30 -1.92
CA ASN A 24 13.23 3.26 -1.05
C ASN A 24 13.23 2.01 -0.13
N VAL A 25 12.35 1.06 -0.38
CA VAL A 25 12.20 -0.14 0.45
C VAL A 25 13.23 -1.19 0.04
N PRO A 26 13.99 -1.77 1.01
CA PRO A 26 14.94 -2.84 0.72
C PRO A 26 14.25 -4.03 0.04
N ASP A 27 14.90 -4.56 -0.99
CA ASP A 27 14.39 -5.68 -1.76
C ASP A 27 14.66 -7.01 -1.03
N ASN A 28 13.63 -7.53 -0.38
CA ASN A 28 13.64 -8.84 0.26
C ASN A 28 12.24 -9.49 0.17
N PRO A 29 12.12 -10.82 0.39
CA PRO A 29 10.86 -11.53 0.23
C PRO A 29 9.72 -11.01 1.11
N GLN A 30 10.01 -10.58 2.35
CA GLN A 30 8.97 -10.09 3.26
C GLN A 30 8.42 -8.73 2.81
N ASN A 31 9.30 -7.81 2.42
CA ASN A 31 8.90 -6.50 1.92
C ASN A 31 8.11 -6.63 0.61
N ARG A 32 8.56 -7.52 -0.29
CA ARG A 32 7.82 -7.81 -1.53
C ARG A 32 6.41 -8.31 -1.25
N ALA A 33 6.26 -9.27 -0.32
CA ALA A 33 4.95 -9.83 0.00
C ALA A 33 3.96 -8.80 0.54
N VAL A 34 4.40 -7.85 1.38
CA VAL A 34 3.54 -6.76 1.86
C VAL A 34 3.17 -5.79 0.73
N LEU A 35 4.16 -5.41 -0.11
CA LEU A 35 3.90 -4.48 -1.21
C LEU A 35 3.07 -5.10 -2.33
N GLU A 36 3.07 -6.43 -2.47
CA GLU A 36 2.18 -7.15 -3.38
C GLU A 36 0.71 -6.97 -2.97
N VAL A 37 0.40 -7.12 -1.67
CA VAL A 37 -0.96 -6.85 -1.15
C VAL A 37 -1.37 -5.39 -1.36
N LEU A 38 -0.44 -4.44 -1.21
CA LEU A 38 -0.72 -3.02 -1.52
C LEU A 38 -0.98 -2.81 -3.03
N ALA A 39 -0.27 -3.53 -3.89
CA ALA A 39 -0.50 -3.49 -5.33
C ALA A 39 -1.86 -4.09 -5.72
N GLU A 40 -2.25 -5.21 -5.09
CA GLU A 40 -3.58 -5.81 -5.26
C GLU A 40 -4.69 -4.87 -4.78
N TYR A 41 -4.48 -4.18 -3.64
CA TYR A 41 -5.40 -3.13 -3.17
C TYR A 41 -5.58 -2.03 -4.22
N LYS A 42 -4.47 -1.52 -4.78
CA LYS A 42 -4.53 -0.52 -5.85
C LYS A 42 -5.34 -1.02 -7.05
N GLN A 43 -5.09 -2.25 -7.50
CA GLN A 43 -5.82 -2.85 -8.63
C GLN A 43 -7.32 -3.00 -8.33
N ALA A 44 -7.67 -3.47 -7.13
CA ALA A 44 -9.06 -3.63 -6.70
C ALA A 44 -9.78 -2.27 -6.62
N MET A 45 -9.11 -1.23 -6.13
CA MET A 45 -9.61 0.16 -6.12
C MET A 45 -9.87 0.66 -7.55
N GLU A 46 -8.91 0.52 -8.46
CA GLU A 46 -9.05 0.95 -9.85
C GLU A 46 -10.12 0.15 -10.62
N ALA A 47 -10.27 -1.13 -10.29
CA ALA A 47 -11.34 -1.98 -10.80
C ALA A 47 -12.71 -1.64 -10.17
N ARG A 48 -12.73 -0.92 -9.06
CA ARG A 48 -13.91 -0.65 -8.24
C ARG A 48 -14.59 -1.95 -7.82
N ASP A 49 -13.78 -2.93 -7.38
CA ASP A 49 -14.22 -4.25 -6.97
C ASP A 49 -14.28 -4.38 -5.44
N PRO A 50 -15.49 -4.25 -4.83
CA PRO A 50 -15.66 -4.40 -3.39
C PRO A 50 -15.26 -5.79 -2.88
N ASN A 51 -15.49 -6.84 -3.67
CA ASN A 51 -15.21 -8.20 -3.24
C ASN A 51 -13.71 -8.46 -3.19
N ALA A 52 -12.96 -7.98 -4.18
CA ALA A 52 -11.51 -8.04 -4.18
C ALA A 52 -10.92 -7.29 -2.98
N LEU A 53 -11.43 -6.08 -2.67
CA LEU A 53 -11.00 -5.32 -1.48
C LEU A 53 -11.30 -6.06 -0.17
N LEU A 54 -12.50 -6.62 -0.03
CA LEU A 54 -12.89 -7.40 1.15
C LEU A 54 -12.04 -8.67 1.31
N ALA A 55 -11.60 -9.28 0.22
CA ALA A 55 -10.72 -10.45 0.25
C ALA A 55 -9.31 -10.12 0.76
N LEU A 56 -8.86 -8.86 0.62
CA LEU A 56 -7.58 -8.39 1.16
C LEU A 56 -7.67 -8.03 2.64
N ALA A 57 -8.86 -7.77 3.18
CA ALA A 57 -9.05 -7.40 4.57
C ALA A 57 -8.82 -8.57 5.52
N ALA A 58 -8.22 -8.27 6.69
CA ALA A 58 -8.14 -9.19 7.80
C ALA A 58 -9.53 -9.47 8.42
N PRO A 59 -9.75 -10.65 9.00
CA PRO A 59 -11.02 -10.98 9.65
C PRO A 59 -11.40 -10.01 10.79
N ASP A 60 -10.39 -9.47 11.49
CA ASP A 60 -10.53 -8.49 12.57
C ASP A 60 -10.20 -7.06 12.11
N TYR A 61 -10.32 -6.79 10.80
CA TYR A 61 -10.11 -5.45 10.26
C TYR A 61 -10.85 -4.39 11.08
N PHE A 62 -10.10 -3.37 11.48
CA PHE A 62 -10.69 -2.23 12.17
C PHE A 62 -9.90 -0.94 11.88
N ASP A 63 -10.58 0.03 11.30
CA ASP A 63 -10.05 1.38 11.08
C ASP A 63 -10.77 2.39 11.98
N ARG A 64 -9.99 3.17 12.72
CA ARG A 64 -10.51 4.23 13.60
C ARG A 64 -10.85 5.53 12.85
N GLY A 65 -10.84 5.48 11.51
CA GLY A 65 -11.06 6.67 10.69
C GLY A 65 -9.75 7.37 10.33
N SER A 66 -8.68 6.59 10.07
CA SER A 66 -7.41 7.15 9.61
C SER A 66 -7.57 8.00 8.35
N ASN A 67 -8.47 7.60 7.47
CA ASN A 67 -8.79 8.29 6.22
C ASN A 67 -10.12 9.07 6.27
N ARG A 68 -10.96 8.82 7.27
CA ARG A 68 -12.24 9.51 7.51
C ARG A 68 -12.41 9.73 9.01
N PRO A 69 -11.93 10.84 9.57
CA PRO A 69 -12.05 11.15 10.98
C PRO A 69 -13.49 11.01 11.47
N ASN A 70 -13.68 10.35 12.60
CA ASN A 70 -14.99 10.09 13.24
C ASN A 70 -15.88 9.04 12.56
N GLU A 71 -15.39 8.28 11.59
CA GLU A 71 -16.12 7.16 11.00
C GLU A 71 -15.32 5.84 11.16
N PRO A 72 -15.26 5.26 12.38
CA PRO A 72 -14.61 3.98 12.58
C PRO A 72 -15.33 2.90 11.79
N ARG A 73 -14.58 2.05 11.10
CA ARG A 73 -15.13 0.97 10.28
C ARG A 73 -14.47 -0.36 10.61
N ASP A 74 -15.29 -1.35 10.84
CA ASP A 74 -14.92 -2.75 10.88
C ASP A 74 -15.13 -3.42 9.50
N LEU A 75 -14.80 -4.69 9.40
CA LEU A 75 -14.97 -5.46 8.14
C LEU A 75 -16.42 -5.45 7.65
N GLU A 76 -17.40 -5.51 8.58
CA GLU A 76 -18.81 -5.45 8.22
C GLU A 76 -19.22 -4.06 7.74
N GLY A 77 -18.65 -3.02 8.33
CA GLY A 77 -18.78 -1.64 7.86
C GLY A 77 -18.26 -1.50 6.42
N LEU A 78 -17.06 -2.02 6.12
CA LEU A 78 -16.53 -2.03 4.76
C LEU A 78 -17.46 -2.75 3.78
N ARG A 79 -17.99 -3.92 4.16
CA ARG A 79 -18.90 -4.70 3.32
C ARG A 79 -20.16 -3.91 2.95
N ARG A 80 -20.66 -3.07 3.86
CA ARG A 80 -21.83 -2.22 3.60
C ARG A 80 -21.52 -0.97 2.79
N THR A 81 -20.33 -0.38 2.96
CA THR A 81 -20.02 0.93 2.38
C THR A 81 -19.35 0.84 1.00
N LEU A 82 -18.42 -0.09 0.78
CA LEU A 82 -17.68 -0.19 -0.49
C LEU A 82 -18.58 -0.22 -1.74
N PRO A 83 -19.67 -1.01 -1.80
CA PRO A 83 -20.54 -0.98 -2.99
C PRO A 83 -21.20 0.38 -3.20
N LYS A 84 -21.49 1.11 -2.13
CA LYS A 84 -22.08 2.46 -2.20
C LYS A 84 -21.04 3.49 -2.61
N ASP A 85 -19.84 3.39 -2.06
CA ASP A 85 -18.73 4.29 -2.37
C ASP A 85 -18.36 4.23 -3.85
N PHE A 86 -18.45 3.05 -4.48
CA PHE A 86 -18.22 2.89 -5.92
C PHE A 86 -19.45 3.16 -6.80
N SER A 87 -20.63 3.33 -6.17
CA SER A 87 -21.85 3.63 -6.92
C SER A 87 -21.72 4.98 -7.64
N GLY A 88 -21.89 4.96 -8.96
CA GLY A 88 -21.74 6.17 -9.78
C GLY A 88 -20.31 6.52 -10.19
N VAL A 89 -19.30 5.87 -9.65
CA VAL A 89 -17.90 6.05 -10.08
C VAL A 89 -17.68 5.35 -11.42
N ARG A 90 -17.36 6.11 -12.47
CA ARG A 90 -17.14 5.61 -13.84
C ARG A 90 -15.72 5.19 -14.10
N ALA A 91 -14.78 5.92 -13.55
CA ALA A 91 -13.35 5.65 -13.64
C ALA A 91 -12.67 5.99 -12.31
N LEU A 92 -11.63 5.25 -11.97
CA LEU A 92 -10.78 5.52 -10.82
C LEU A 92 -9.34 5.18 -11.18
N LYS A 93 -8.42 6.07 -10.84
CA LYS A 93 -6.97 5.89 -10.90
C LYS A 93 -6.38 6.23 -9.55
N LEU A 94 -5.49 5.36 -9.07
CA LEU A 94 -4.82 5.52 -7.78
C LEU A 94 -3.31 5.44 -8.00
N ASP A 95 -2.62 6.54 -7.79
CA ASP A 95 -1.17 6.59 -7.76
C ASP A 95 -0.69 6.50 -6.30
N ILE A 96 0.27 5.63 -6.03
CA ILE A 96 0.81 5.38 -4.69
C ILE A 96 2.32 5.62 -4.73
N ASP A 97 2.80 6.52 -3.88
CA ASP A 97 4.21 6.80 -3.64
C ASP A 97 4.60 6.34 -2.24
N ILE A 98 5.31 5.22 -2.14
CA ILE A 98 5.67 4.59 -0.89
C ILE A 98 6.76 5.39 -0.19
N ARG A 99 6.48 5.87 1.02
CA ARG A 99 7.39 6.63 1.86
C ARG A 99 8.18 5.74 2.79
N ASN A 100 7.53 4.76 3.40
CA ASN A 100 8.14 3.87 4.37
C ASN A 100 7.42 2.52 4.44
N LEU A 101 8.17 1.46 4.73
CA LEU A 101 7.65 0.15 5.09
C LEU A 101 8.39 -0.34 6.33
N THR A 102 7.64 -0.74 7.34
CA THR A 102 8.15 -1.34 8.58
C THR A 102 7.48 -2.68 8.80
N ILE A 103 8.27 -3.72 9.10
CA ILE A 103 7.77 -5.05 9.47
C ILE A 103 8.29 -5.40 10.86
N GLN A 104 7.41 -5.83 11.75
CA GLN A 104 7.72 -6.29 13.11
C GLN A 104 6.94 -7.59 13.39
N GLY A 105 7.62 -8.72 13.25
CA GLY A 105 7.00 -10.05 13.39
C GLY A 105 5.89 -10.26 12.35
N ASP A 106 4.67 -10.45 12.82
CA ASP A 106 3.48 -10.68 12.00
C ASP A 106 2.68 -9.40 11.70
N ARG A 107 3.27 -8.24 11.93
CA ARG A 107 2.65 -6.94 11.65
C ARG A 107 3.53 -6.12 10.72
N ALA A 108 2.89 -5.42 9.78
CA ALA A 108 3.56 -4.49 8.92
C ALA A 108 2.77 -3.17 8.83
N GLN A 109 3.49 -2.11 8.49
CA GLN A 109 2.92 -0.79 8.24
C GLN A 109 3.57 -0.20 7.00
N VAL A 110 2.75 0.32 6.09
CA VAL A 110 3.20 1.09 4.94
C VAL A 110 2.66 2.51 5.05
N ASP A 111 3.56 3.48 5.03
CA ASP A 111 3.23 4.89 4.90
C ASP A 111 3.44 5.29 3.44
N PHE A 112 2.47 5.92 2.81
CA PHE A 112 2.52 6.31 1.41
C PHE A 112 1.72 7.58 1.14
N PHE A 113 2.10 8.30 0.11
CA PHE A 113 1.31 9.39 -0.43
C PHE A 113 0.43 8.84 -1.56
N ALA A 114 -0.87 9.09 -1.47
CA ALA A 114 -1.84 8.65 -2.45
C ALA A 114 -2.38 9.83 -3.26
N VAL A 115 -2.53 9.65 -4.57
CA VAL A 115 -3.28 10.56 -5.44
C VAL A 115 -4.36 9.75 -6.12
N MET A 116 -5.61 10.03 -5.77
CA MET A 116 -6.78 9.40 -6.35
C MET A 116 -7.48 10.36 -7.31
N ARG A 117 -7.66 9.92 -8.55
CA ARG A 117 -8.42 10.62 -9.58
C ARG A 117 -9.60 9.77 -9.97
N TYR A 118 -10.81 10.32 -9.85
CA TYR A 118 -12.01 9.57 -10.19
C TYR A 118 -13.04 10.41 -10.92
N ALA A 119 -13.82 9.75 -11.75
CA ALA A 119 -14.92 10.35 -12.49
C ALA A 119 -16.24 9.84 -11.95
N VAL A 120 -17.19 10.73 -11.72
CA VAL A 120 -18.58 10.37 -11.39
C VAL A 120 -19.51 10.77 -12.51
N ALA A 121 -20.56 9.96 -12.71
CA ALA A 121 -21.61 10.28 -13.66
C ALA A 121 -22.41 11.50 -13.20
N VAL A 122 -22.66 12.42 -14.12
CA VAL A 122 -23.56 13.56 -13.95
C VAL A 122 -24.53 13.62 -15.12
N PRO A 123 -25.68 14.34 -15.03
CA PRO A 123 -26.70 14.34 -16.08
C PRO A 123 -26.18 14.64 -17.49
N ASN A 124 -25.13 15.47 -17.61
CA ASN A 124 -24.58 15.91 -18.89
C ASN A 124 -23.16 15.38 -19.16
N GLY A 125 -22.81 14.20 -18.61
CA GLY A 125 -21.50 13.60 -18.84
C GLY A 125 -20.81 13.06 -17.57
N GLU A 126 -19.53 13.40 -17.40
CA GLU A 126 -18.74 12.97 -16.26
C GLU A 126 -18.06 14.18 -15.62
N LYS A 127 -17.94 14.14 -14.28
CA LYS A 127 -17.16 15.11 -13.52
C LYS A 127 -15.97 14.43 -12.86
N TRP A 128 -14.78 14.96 -13.09
CA TRP A 128 -13.54 14.47 -12.53
C TRP A 128 -13.18 15.17 -11.23
N PHE A 129 -12.67 14.39 -10.29
CA PHE A 129 -12.15 14.84 -9.01
C PHE A 129 -10.73 14.30 -8.82
N THR A 130 -9.95 15.04 -8.06
CA THR A 130 -8.62 14.62 -7.61
C THR A 130 -8.53 14.86 -6.11
N GLU A 131 -8.17 13.83 -5.39
CA GLU A 131 -7.89 13.87 -3.96
C GLU A 131 -6.48 13.36 -3.71
N SER A 132 -5.77 13.93 -2.75
CA SER A 132 -4.43 13.47 -2.38
C SER A 132 -4.21 13.62 -0.89
N ASP A 133 -3.57 12.63 -0.28
CA ASP A 133 -3.30 12.62 1.16
C ASP A 133 -2.17 11.65 1.50
N ASP A 134 -1.54 11.89 2.67
CA ASP A 134 -0.65 10.91 3.30
C ASP A 134 -1.48 9.83 3.99
N GLN A 135 -1.23 8.60 3.60
CA GLN A 135 -1.97 7.43 4.03
C GLN A 135 -1.08 6.50 4.85
N ARG A 136 -1.71 5.80 5.78
CA ARG A 136 -1.09 4.72 6.55
C ARG A 136 -1.94 3.47 6.49
N MET A 137 -1.38 2.41 5.94
CA MET A 137 -2.03 1.10 5.89
C MET A 137 -1.28 0.12 6.79
N LYS A 138 -2.03 -0.64 7.57
CA LYS A 138 -1.48 -1.68 8.46
C LYS A 138 -1.88 -3.04 7.95
N PHE A 139 -0.97 -3.98 8.13
CA PHE A 139 -1.10 -5.35 7.69
C PHE A 139 -0.80 -6.29 8.85
N GLU A 140 -1.42 -7.45 8.81
CA GLU A 140 -1.09 -8.57 9.68
C GLU A 140 -0.91 -9.84 8.84
N ARG A 141 -0.05 -10.71 9.33
CA ARG A 141 0.19 -12.00 8.68
C ARG A 141 -0.67 -13.08 9.31
N ILE A 142 -1.50 -13.72 8.47
CA ILE A 142 -2.39 -14.80 8.86
C ILE A 142 -1.93 -16.07 8.12
N GLY A 143 -1.29 -16.98 8.84
CA GLY A 143 -0.62 -18.12 8.22
C GLY A 143 0.55 -17.66 7.35
N SER A 144 0.47 -17.90 6.03
CA SER A 144 1.46 -17.45 5.04
C SER A 144 1.15 -16.08 4.45
N ASP A 145 -0.08 -15.57 4.59
CA ASP A 145 -0.61 -14.47 3.81
C ASP A 145 -0.66 -13.17 4.62
N TRP A 146 -0.31 -12.08 3.99
CA TRP A 146 -0.53 -10.75 4.54
C TRP A 146 -1.95 -10.28 4.23
N LYS A 147 -2.63 -9.69 5.22
CA LYS A 147 -3.96 -9.11 5.12
C LYS A 147 -3.95 -7.68 5.65
N ILE A 148 -4.79 -6.83 5.10
CA ILE A 148 -4.93 -5.44 5.54
C ILE A 148 -5.77 -5.41 6.81
N SER A 149 -5.19 -4.91 7.91
CA SER A 149 -5.87 -4.81 9.21
C SER A 149 -6.43 -3.42 9.50
N SER A 150 -5.98 -2.38 8.76
CA SER A 150 -6.47 -0.99 8.90
C SER A 150 -6.01 -0.13 7.73
N GLY A 151 -6.75 0.94 7.38
CA GLY A 151 -6.31 1.97 6.44
C GLY A 151 -6.90 1.85 5.03
N MET A 152 -8.01 1.12 4.88
CA MET A 152 -8.79 1.10 3.62
C MET A 152 -9.92 2.11 3.63
#